data_5b1bda762764284ac8c37a1dfefb7dbe
#
_entry.id   5b1bda762764284ac8c37a1dfefb7dbe
#
_cell.length_a   1.000
_cell.length_b   1.000
_cell.length_c   1.000
_cell.angle_alpha   90.00
_cell.angle_beta   90.00
_cell.angle_gamma   90.00
#
_symmetry.space_group_name_H-M   'P 1'
#
loop_
_entity.id
_entity.type
_entity.pdbx_description
1 polymer ?
#
loop_
_entity_poly.entity_id
_entity_poly.type
_entity_poly.pdbx_seq_one_letter_code
_entity_poly.pdbx_strand_id
1 'polypeptide(L)'
;CGIISAGALLQYLYETQKNSLAQLTHITAYTTGKYMMLDSSTRRNLELCETLREKQKRGSLLWVLDKTKTAMGARMLRKYVEQPLIEKKEILRRLDAVEELKEQAICREEIREYLSPVYDLERLVTKITYGSANPRDLTAFGSSLTMLPPICCIMEDLRAPLLEEIKEELDPLEDISALIKEAIAEEPPLAMKEGGIIRDGYSEEVDILRRAKSEGKDWLAKLESEEREKTGIKNLKIKYNKVFGYYLEVTNSFKDMVPDYYTRKQTLANAERYIIPELKELED
;
A
#
# COMPACT_ATOMS: atom_id res chain seq x y z
N CYS A 1 24.80 -9.51 28.58
CA CYS A 1 25.34 -8.90 27.33
C CYS A 1 24.20 -8.46 26.39
N GLY A 2 23.18 -9.29 26.09
CA GLY A 2 22.12 -8.95 25.14
C GLY A 2 21.36 -7.66 25.44
N ILE A 3 20.98 -7.41 26.70
CA ILE A 3 20.29 -6.19 27.12
C ILE A 3 21.15 -4.94 26.87
N ILE A 4 22.45 -5.02 27.17
CA ILE A 4 23.40 -3.90 26.95
C ILE A 4 23.51 -3.59 25.44
N SER A 5 23.64 -4.64 24.62
CA SER A 5 23.72 -4.48 23.16
C SER A 5 22.41 -3.89 22.58
N ALA A 6 21.27 -4.36 23.07
CA ALA A 6 19.97 -3.81 22.67
C ALA A 6 19.81 -2.35 23.08
N GLY A 7 20.23 -1.98 24.32
CA GLY A 7 20.23 -0.61 24.79
C GLY A 7 21.13 0.30 23.97
N ALA A 8 22.34 -0.14 23.63
CA ALA A 8 23.27 0.62 22.78
C ALA A 8 22.70 0.83 21.36
N LEU A 9 22.07 -0.20 20.79
CA LEU A 9 21.40 -0.09 19.49
C LEU A 9 20.24 0.90 19.53
N LEU A 10 19.40 0.85 20.56
CA LEU A 10 18.29 1.79 20.72
C LEU A 10 18.81 3.22 20.86
N GLN A 11 19.86 3.44 21.65
CA GLN A 11 20.48 4.76 21.80
C GLN A 11 20.98 5.28 20.44
N TYR A 12 21.69 4.45 19.69
CA TYR A 12 22.15 4.79 18.34
C TYR A 12 20.98 5.15 17.40
N LEU A 13 19.88 4.40 17.45
CA LEU A 13 18.69 4.68 16.66
C LEU A 13 18.05 6.01 17.07
N TYR A 14 17.97 6.34 18.35
CA TYR A 14 17.47 7.64 18.82
C TYR A 14 18.32 8.82 18.32
N GLU A 15 19.60 8.65 18.25
CA GLU A 15 20.54 9.70 17.80
C GLU A 15 20.52 9.89 16.27
N THR A 16 20.31 8.81 15.51
CA THR A 16 20.42 8.80 14.04
C THR A 16 19.06 8.92 13.33
N GLN A 17 18.00 8.35 13.89
CA GLN A 17 16.66 8.41 13.33
C GLN A 17 15.95 9.66 13.86
N LYS A 18 15.60 10.59 12.98
CA LYS A 18 14.85 11.81 13.35
C LYS A 18 13.36 11.56 13.57
N ASN A 19 12.89 10.33 13.38
CA ASN A 19 11.51 9.93 13.54
C ASN A 19 11.27 9.22 14.88
N SER A 20 10.02 9.17 15.32
CA SER A 20 9.63 8.41 16.52
C SER A 20 9.97 6.91 16.34
N LEU A 21 10.53 6.30 17.40
CA LEU A 21 10.76 4.85 17.47
C LEU A 21 9.62 4.13 18.21
N ALA A 22 8.42 4.73 18.26
CA ALA A 22 7.26 4.18 18.95
C ALA A 22 6.84 2.78 18.45
N GLN A 23 7.20 2.43 17.22
CA GLN A 23 6.97 1.10 16.64
C GLN A 23 7.83 -0.01 17.26
N LEU A 24 8.92 0.33 17.96
CA LEU A 24 9.79 -0.65 18.64
C LEU A 24 9.25 -0.93 20.05
N THR A 25 8.23 -1.75 20.14
CA THR A 25 7.52 -2.03 21.40
C THR A 25 8.03 -3.29 22.11
N HIS A 26 8.69 -4.21 21.40
CA HIS A 26 9.06 -5.51 21.92
C HIS A 26 10.49 -5.90 21.59
N ILE A 27 11.15 -6.58 22.55
CA ILE A 27 12.43 -7.27 22.36
C ILE A 27 12.20 -8.77 22.60
N THR A 28 12.36 -9.58 21.54
CA THR A 28 12.21 -11.02 21.64
C THR A 28 13.59 -11.68 21.72
N ALA A 29 13.83 -12.41 22.82
CA ALA A 29 15.02 -13.23 22.96
C ALA A 29 14.84 -14.54 22.17
N TYR A 30 15.82 -14.89 21.36
CA TYR A 30 15.84 -16.20 20.72
C TYR A 30 17.12 -16.96 21.09
N THR A 31 17.03 -18.30 21.16
CA THR A 31 18.16 -19.17 21.40
C THR A 31 18.45 -19.99 20.14
N THR A 32 19.71 -20.09 19.77
CA THR A 32 20.15 -20.91 18.62
C THR A 32 20.01 -22.39 18.86
N GLY A 33 19.91 -22.83 20.13
CA GLY A 33 19.83 -24.24 20.53
C GLY A 33 18.54 -24.98 20.15
N LYS A 34 17.51 -24.25 19.64
CA LYS A 34 16.26 -24.89 19.18
C LYS A 34 16.34 -25.48 17.78
N TYR A 35 17.37 -25.12 17.02
CA TYR A 35 17.50 -25.49 15.61
C TYR A 35 18.76 -26.30 15.34
N MET A 36 18.69 -27.21 14.38
CA MET A 36 19.83 -27.93 13.88
C MET A 36 20.83 -26.97 13.24
N MET A 37 22.06 -27.02 13.68
CA MET A 37 23.14 -26.22 13.13
C MET A 37 23.56 -26.78 11.76
N LEU A 38 23.14 -26.08 10.72
CA LEU A 38 23.53 -26.37 9.34
C LEU A 38 24.43 -25.23 8.86
N ASP A 39 25.68 -25.51 8.59
CA ASP A 39 26.60 -24.55 8.00
C ASP A 39 26.27 -24.26 6.53
N SER A 40 26.92 -23.27 5.96
CA SER A 40 26.70 -22.88 4.57
C SER A 40 27.06 -23.95 3.56
N SER A 41 28.11 -24.73 3.86
CA SER A 41 28.58 -25.86 3.02
C SER A 41 27.56 -26.99 3.03
N THR A 42 27.05 -27.36 4.20
CA THR A 42 26.02 -28.39 4.37
C THR A 42 24.73 -27.99 3.63
N ARG A 43 24.25 -26.77 3.83
CA ARG A 43 23.04 -26.28 3.12
C ARG A 43 23.19 -26.34 1.61
N ARG A 44 24.36 -25.95 1.10
CA ARG A 44 24.69 -25.96 -0.31
C ARG A 44 24.80 -27.37 -0.86
N ASN A 45 25.53 -28.26 -0.17
CA ASN A 45 25.77 -29.63 -0.63
C ASN A 45 24.50 -30.49 -0.60
N LEU A 46 23.56 -30.19 0.32
CA LEU A 46 22.24 -30.83 0.36
C LEU A 46 21.23 -30.18 -0.60
N GLU A 47 21.63 -29.17 -1.34
CA GLU A 47 20.76 -28.45 -2.27
C GLU A 47 19.41 -28.04 -1.64
N LEU A 48 19.45 -27.54 -0.41
CA LEU A 48 18.24 -27.24 0.35
C LEU A 48 17.39 -26.14 -0.29
N CYS A 49 18.00 -25.04 -0.70
CA CYS A 49 17.31 -23.88 -1.26
C CYS A 49 17.65 -23.56 -2.70
N GLU A 50 18.80 -24.02 -3.18
CA GLU A 50 19.29 -23.80 -4.54
C GLU A 50 20.16 -24.97 -4.99
N THR A 51 20.23 -25.18 -6.30
CA THR A 51 21.06 -26.24 -6.89
C THR A 51 22.55 -25.86 -6.90
N LEU A 52 23.43 -26.87 -6.84
CA LEU A 52 24.89 -26.69 -6.81
C LEU A 52 25.42 -26.03 -8.10
N ARG A 53 24.90 -26.45 -9.25
CA ARG A 53 25.43 -26.04 -10.56
C ARG A 53 24.88 -24.68 -10.99
N GLU A 54 23.56 -24.55 -10.97
CA GLU A 54 22.88 -23.40 -11.59
C GLU A 54 22.50 -22.32 -10.59
N LYS A 55 22.66 -22.59 -9.28
CA LYS A 55 22.23 -21.69 -8.17
C LYS A 55 20.78 -21.21 -8.33
N GLN A 56 19.92 -22.09 -8.79
CA GLN A 56 18.50 -21.85 -9.00
C GLN A 56 17.67 -22.57 -7.95
N LYS A 57 16.51 -22.00 -7.61
CA LYS A 57 15.55 -22.66 -6.72
C LYS A 57 15.00 -23.94 -7.32
N ARG A 58 14.76 -23.98 -8.63
CA ARG A 58 14.23 -25.15 -9.33
C ARG A 58 15.20 -26.34 -9.22
N GLY A 59 14.69 -27.45 -8.74
CA GLY A 59 15.48 -28.67 -8.49
C GLY A 59 15.98 -28.81 -7.06
N SER A 60 15.86 -27.78 -6.20
CA SER A 60 16.19 -27.87 -4.78
C SER A 60 15.09 -28.52 -3.95
N LEU A 61 15.39 -28.92 -2.71
CA LEU A 61 14.40 -29.42 -1.75
C LEU A 61 13.27 -28.38 -1.53
N LEU A 62 13.61 -27.12 -1.34
CA LEU A 62 12.65 -26.06 -1.18
C LEU A 62 11.70 -25.93 -2.37
N TRP A 63 12.19 -26.11 -3.59
CA TRP A 63 11.34 -26.07 -4.78
C TRP A 63 10.29 -27.19 -4.81
N VAL A 64 10.65 -28.39 -4.38
CA VAL A 64 9.71 -29.53 -4.31
C VAL A 64 8.62 -29.27 -3.27
N LEU A 65 9.01 -28.75 -2.10
CA LEU A 65 8.12 -28.52 -0.96
C LEU A 65 7.25 -27.27 -1.11
N ASP A 66 7.72 -26.25 -1.85
CA ASP A 66 7.04 -24.97 -1.91
C ASP A 66 5.75 -25.01 -2.75
N LYS A 67 4.67 -25.22 -2.04
CA LYS A 67 3.28 -25.13 -2.52
C LYS A 67 2.53 -24.02 -1.80
N THR A 68 3.26 -23.07 -1.20
CA THR A 68 2.68 -21.95 -0.46
C THR A 68 1.87 -21.03 -1.36
N LYS A 69 0.88 -20.35 -0.78
CA LYS A 69 -0.02 -19.44 -1.49
C LYS A 69 0.36 -17.98 -1.27
N THR A 70 1.12 -17.69 -0.22
CA THR A 70 1.52 -16.32 0.14
C THR A 70 3.03 -16.16 0.16
N ALA A 71 3.51 -14.94 -0.06
CA ALA A 71 4.94 -14.61 0.05
C ALA A 71 5.47 -14.83 1.48
N MET A 72 4.65 -14.55 2.49
CA MET A 72 4.97 -14.81 3.91
C MET A 72 5.15 -16.29 4.19
N GLY A 73 4.23 -17.12 3.69
CA GLY A 73 4.33 -18.58 3.78
C GLY A 73 5.58 -19.14 3.10
N ALA A 74 5.95 -18.61 1.93
CA ALA A 74 7.16 -19.01 1.23
C ALA A 74 8.43 -18.67 2.04
N ARG A 75 8.47 -17.49 2.70
CA ARG A 75 9.57 -17.12 3.60
C ARG A 75 9.63 -18.03 4.83
N MET A 76 8.48 -18.34 5.42
CA MET A 76 8.40 -19.24 6.57
C MET A 76 8.86 -20.66 6.20
N LEU A 77 8.40 -21.21 5.08
CA LEU A 77 8.83 -22.53 4.61
C LEU A 77 10.33 -22.58 4.35
N ARG A 78 10.89 -21.55 3.72
CA ARG A 78 12.34 -21.45 3.53
C ARG A 78 13.08 -21.48 4.86
N LYS A 79 12.59 -20.73 5.86
CA LYS A 79 13.16 -20.75 7.21
C LYS A 79 13.09 -22.12 7.85
N TYR A 80 12.01 -22.87 7.65
CA TYR A 80 11.87 -24.24 8.17
C TYR A 80 12.88 -25.21 7.53
N VAL A 81 13.15 -25.05 6.24
CA VAL A 81 14.14 -25.86 5.52
C VAL A 81 15.57 -25.50 5.94
N GLU A 82 15.87 -24.23 6.13
CA GLU A 82 17.20 -23.73 6.51
C GLU A 82 17.51 -23.93 8.00
N GLN A 83 16.49 -24.00 8.85
CA GLN A 83 16.59 -24.10 10.31
C GLN A 83 15.65 -25.20 10.84
N PRO A 84 15.94 -26.48 10.59
CA PRO A 84 15.11 -27.57 11.11
C PRO A 84 15.11 -27.61 12.64
N LEU A 85 13.97 -27.97 13.21
CA LEU A 85 13.84 -28.16 14.66
C LEU A 85 14.60 -29.37 15.15
N ILE A 86 15.07 -29.33 16.39
CA ILE A 86 15.73 -30.47 17.06
C ILE A 86 14.80 -31.12 18.08
N GLU A 87 13.95 -30.29 18.73
CA GLU A 87 13.10 -30.77 19.82
C GLU A 87 11.96 -31.63 19.26
N LYS A 88 11.94 -32.90 19.69
CA LYS A 88 10.96 -33.91 19.23
C LYS A 88 9.51 -33.42 19.43
N LYS A 89 9.21 -32.77 20.57
CA LYS A 89 7.87 -32.31 20.88
C LYS A 89 7.37 -31.30 19.85
N GLU A 90 8.22 -30.34 19.50
CA GLU A 90 7.86 -29.29 18.51
C GLU A 90 7.77 -29.87 17.09
N ILE A 91 8.58 -30.87 16.76
CA ILE A 91 8.49 -31.59 15.49
C ILE A 91 7.14 -32.31 15.38
N LEU A 92 6.79 -33.10 16.42
CA LEU A 92 5.53 -33.85 16.43
C LEU A 92 4.33 -32.91 16.35
N ARG A 93 4.34 -31.80 17.08
CA ARG A 93 3.28 -30.81 17.04
C ARG A 93 3.02 -30.27 15.63
N ARG A 94 4.10 -30.06 14.84
CA ARG A 94 3.94 -29.65 13.42
C ARG A 94 3.42 -30.80 12.56
N LEU A 95 3.87 -32.02 12.81
CA LEU A 95 3.44 -33.20 12.07
C LEU A 95 1.95 -33.50 12.31
N ASP A 96 1.47 -33.37 13.56
CA ASP A 96 0.07 -33.56 13.92
C ASP A 96 -0.83 -32.56 13.14
N ALA A 97 -0.42 -31.28 13.03
CA ALA A 97 -1.12 -30.29 12.24
C ALA A 97 -1.13 -30.60 10.73
N VAL A 98 -0.02 -31.13 10.20
CA VAL A 98 0.07 -31.55 8.80
C VAL A 98 -0.81 -32.78 8.54
N GLU A 99 -0.85 -33.73 9.48
CA GLU A 99 -1.66 -34.95 9.39
C GLU A 99 -3.14 -34.58 9.33
N GLU A 100 -3.62 -33.74 10.26
CA GLU A 100 -5.01 -33.26 10.28
C GLU A 100 -5.39 -32.55 8.98
N LEU A 101 -4.58 -31.58 8.52
CA LEU A 101 -4.83 -30.89 7.25
C LEU A 101 -4.74 -31.80 6.01
N LYS A 102 -3.98 -32.90 6.08
CA LYS A 102 -3.92 -33.92 5.04
C LYS A 102 -5.23 -34.71 4.99
N GLU A 103 -5.76 -35.09 6.15
CA GLU A 103 -7.02 -35.82 6.27
C GLU A 103 -8.23 -34.96 5.92
N GLN A 104 -8.23 -33.71 6.35
CA GLN A 104 -9.27 -32.73 6.06
C GLN A 104 -8.98 -31.95 4.75
N ALA A 105 -9.02 -32.69 3.63
CA ALA A 105 -8.63 -32.15 2.33
C ALA A 105 -9.50 -30.96 1.88
N ILE A 106 -10.79 -30.93 2.22
CA ILE A 106 -11.70 -29.82 1.86
C ILE A 106 -11.30 -28.56 2.61
N CYS A 107 -11.19 -28.61 3.94
CA CYS A 107 -10.75 -27.48 4.75
C CYS A 107 -9.39 -26.93 4.29
N ARG A 108 -8.43 -27.81 4.00
CA ARG A 108 -7.12 -27.43 3.47
C ARG A 108 -7.23 -26.66 2.17
N GLU A 109 -7.99 -27.13 1.19
CA GLU A 109 -8.14 -26.43 -0.11
C GLU A 109 -8.89 -25.11 0.04
N GLU A 110 -9.93 -25.04 0.87
CA GLU A 110 -10.61 -23.77 1.17
C GLU A 110 -9.69 -22.75 1.81
N ILE A 111 -8.91 -23.12 2.83
CA ILE A 111 -7.88 -22.25 3.41
C ILE A 111 -6.90 -21.76 2.33
N ARG A 112 -6.48 -22.64 1.42
CA ARG A 112 -5.58 -22.28 0.32
C ARG A 112 -6.19 -21.30 -0.67
N GLU A 113 -7.48 -21.41 -0.94
CA GLU A 113 -8.20 -20.47 -1.79
C GLU A 113 -8.27 -19.08 -1.16
N TYR A 114 -8.65 -18.98 0.12
CA TYR A 114 -8.68 -17.71 0.84
C TYR A 114 -7.29 -17.09 1.05
N LEU A 115 -6.24 -17.89 1.18
CA LEU A 115 -4.86 -17.40 1.25
C LEU A 115 -4.34 -16.88 -0.09
N SER A 116 -4.87 -17.35 -1.22
CA SER A 116 -4.34 -17.01 -2.55
C SER A 116 -4.38 -15.50 -2.89
N PRO A 117 -5.46 -14.75 -2.59
CA PRO A 117 -5.53 -13.32 -2.84
C PRO A 117 -4.86 -12.45 -1.76
N VAL A 118 -4.33 -13.05 -0.68
CA VAL A 118 -3.69 -12.32 0.41
C VAL A 118 -2.33 -11.78 -0.04
N TYR A 119 -2.19 -10.48 0.00
CA TYR A 119 -0.93 -9.78 -0.30
C TYR A 119 0.11 -9.99 0.82
N ASP A 120 1.32 -9.49 0.59
CA ASP A 120 2.41 -9.54 1.57
C ASP A 120 2.17 -8.56 2.72
N LEU A 121 1.40 -9.02 3.73
CA LEU A 121 1.00 -8.20 4.89
C LEU A 121 2.21 -7.66 5.66
N GLU A 122 3.29 -8.44 5.81
CA GLU A 122 4.51 -7.97 6.50
C GLU A 122 5.10 -6.73 5.81
N ARG A 123 5.16 -6.74 4.47
CA ARG A 123 5.66 -5.60 3.70
C ARG A 123 4.70 -4.42 3.72
N LEU A 124 3.40 -4.68 3.65
CA LEU A 124 2.39 -3.63 3.69
C LEU A 124 2.39 -2.93 5.05
N VAL A 125 2.40 -3.68 6.15
CA VAL A 125 2.51 -3.12 7.51
C VAL A 125 3.80 -2.32 7.67
N THR A 126 4.93 -2.82 7.15
CA THR A 126 6.18 -2.08 7.17
C THR A 126 6.06 -0.73 6.47
N LYS A 127 5.48 -0.68 5.25
CA LYS A 127 5.26 0.58 4.53
C LYS A 127 4.34 1.55 5.30
N ILE A 128 3.27 1.04 5.91
CA ILE A 128 2.33 1.81 6.71
C ILE A 128 3.05 2.43 7.92
N THR A 129 3.80 1.62 8.65
CA THR A 129 4.55 2.05 9.84
C THR A 129 5.59 3.14 9.51
N TYR A 130 6.26 3.03 8.38
CA TYR A 130 7.22 4.04 7.91
C TYR A 130 6.56 5.25 7.21
N GLY A 131 5.25 5.31 7.08
CA GLY A 131 4.54 6.38 6.38
C GLY A 131 4.84 6.47 4.88
N SER A 132 5.32 5.37 4.28
CA SER A 132 5.66 5.27 2.85
C SER A 132 4.59 4.54 2.03
N ALA A 133 3.52 4.08 2.68
CA ALA A 133 2.41 3.43 2.01
C ALA A 133 1.66 4.40 1.09
N ASN A 134 1.31 3.95 -0.08
CA ASN A 134 0.42 4.65 -1.00
C ASN A 134 -1.04 4.18 -0.80
N PRO A 135 -2.04 4.88 -1.37
CA PRO A 135 -3.44 4.51 -1.21
C PRO A 135 -3.78 3.09 -1.68
N ARG A 136 -3.11 2.59 -2.73
CA ARG A 136 -3.30 1.21 -3.21
C ARG A 136 -2.68 0.17 -2.27
N ASP A 137 -1.61 0.50 -1.56
CA ASP A 137 -1.07 -0.36 -0.50
C ASP A 137 -2.11 -0.54 0.62
N LEU A 138 -2.88 0.52 0.97
CA LEU A 138 -3.94 0.45 1.97
C LEU A 138 -5.13 -0.40 1.48
N THR A 139 -5.58 -0.24 0.24
CA THR A 139 -6.65 -1.09 -0.31
C THR A 139 -6.21 -2.55 -0.41
N ALA A 140 -4.96 -2.82 -0.80
CA ALA A 140 -4.40 -4.18 -0.82
C ALA A 140 -4.33 -4.79 0.59
N PHE A 141 -3.98 -3.98 1.60
CA PHE A 141 -3.99 -4.40 3.00
C PHE A 141 -5.42 -4.72 3.47
N GLY A 142 -6.37 -3.79 3.28
CA GLY A 142 -7.78 -4.00 3.65
C GLY A 142 -8.39 -5.21 2.96
N SER A 143 -8.17 -5.41 1.65
CA SER A 143 -8.67 -6.58 0.92
C SER A 143 -8.05 -7.89 1.41
N SER A 144 -6.79 -7.89 1.84
CA SER A 144 -6.17 -9.06 2.44
C SER A 144 -6.80 -9.41 3.79
N LEU A 145 -7.13 -8.41 4.61
CA LEU A 145 -7.78 -8.63 5.90
C LEU A 145 -9.19 -9.23 5.74
N THR A 146 -9.92 -8.90 4.69
CA THR A 146 -11.25 -9.50 4.44
C THR A 146 -11.21 -11.01 4.17
N MET A 147 -10.04 -11.57 3.89
CA MET A 147 -9.85 -13.02 3.72
C MET A 147 -9.64 -13.77 5.05
N LEU A 148 -9.36 -13.07 6.15
CA LEU A 148 -9.07 -13.69 7.44
C LEU A 148 -10.32 -14.27 8.14
N PRO A 149 -11.48 -13.57 8.22
CA PRO A 149 -12.66 -14.13 8.88
C PRO A 149 -13.11 -15.50 8.34
N PRO A 150 -13.20 -15.73 7.01
CA PRO A 150 -13.49 -17.05 6.49
C PRO A 150 -12.46 -18.12 6.91
N ILE A 151 -11.18 -17.77 6.96
CA ILE A 151 -10.12 -18.68 7.42
C ILE A 151 -10.34 -19.03 8.88
N CYS A 152 -10.61 -18.05 9.75
CA CYS A 152 -10.93 -18.29 11.15
C CYS A 152 -12.09 -19.28 11.31
N CYS A 153 -13.16 -19.08 10.53
CA CYS A 153 -14.35 -19.93 10.55
C CYS A 153 -14.02 -21.39 10.16
N ILE A 154 -13.24 -21.60 9.09
CA ILE A 154 -12.81 -22.94 8.67
C ILE A 154 -11.93 -23.60 9.74
N MET A 155 -11.10 -22.81 10.43
CA MET A 155 -10.22 -23.33 11.49
C MET A 155 -10.95 -23.75 12.75
N GLU A 156 -12.23 -23.42 12.92
CA GLU A 156 -13.02 -23.83 14.07
C GLU A 156 -13.16 -25.37 14.20
N ASP A 157 -13.13 -26.09 13.09
CA ASP A 157 -13.25 -27.54 13.04
C ASP A 157 -11.91 -28.26 13.25
N LEU A 158 -10.79 -27.56 13.24
CA LEU A 158 -9.45 -28.12 13.40
C LEU A 158 -9.07 -28.26 14.90
N ARG A 159 -8.39 -29.35 15.26
CA ARG A 159 -8.11 -29.74 16.64
C ARG A 159 -6.62 -29.94 16.98
N ALA A 160 -5.74 -30.01 16.00
CA ALA A 160 -4.32 -30.14 16.27
C ALA A 160 -3.82 -28.95 17.11
N PRO A 161 -3.03 -29.16 18.18
CA PRO A 161 -2.66 -28.10 19.12
C PRO A 161 -2.01 -26.87 18.48
N LEU A 162 -1.27 -27.08 17.40
CA LEU A 162 -0.67 -25.96 16.64
C LEU A 162 -1.73 -25.15 15.91
N LEU A 163 -2.75 -25.79 15.35
CA LEU A 163 -3.83 -25.11 14.62
C LEU A 163 -4.77 -24.37 15.58
N GLU A 164 -5.04 -24.94 16.76
CA GLU A 164 -5.78 -24.24 17.81
C GLU A 164 -5.05 -22.99 18.28
N GLU A 165 -3.74 -23.06 18.55
CA GLU A 165 -2.94 -21.89 18.94
C GLU A 165 -2.95 -20.82 17.84
N ILE A 166 -2.75 -21.19 16.57
CA ILE A 166 -2.82 -20.24 15.44
C ILE A 166 -4.21 -19.58 15.39
N LYS A 167 -5.28 -20.34 15.59
CA LYS A 167 -6.65 -19.81 15.61
C LYS A 167 -6.86 -18.79 16.74
N GLU A 168 -6.37 -19.11 17.95
CA GLU A 168 -6.47 -18.22 19.13
C GLU A 168 -5.66 -16.93 18.96
N GLU A 169 -4.53 -16.98 18.27
CA GLU A 169 -3.68 -15.81 18.02
C GLU A 169 -4.11 -14.99 16.80
N LEU A 170 -4.93 -15.56 15.92
CA LEU A 170 -5.34 -14.90 14.68
C LEU A 170 -6.46 -13.89 14.93
N ASP A 171 -6.10 -12.59 14.92
CA ASP A 171 -7.07 -11.50 14.94
C ASP A 171 -7.40 -11.09 13.48
N PRO A 172 -8.65 -11.19 13.05
CA PRO A 172 -9.05 -10.84 11.68
C PRO A 172 -9.04 -9.33 11.41
N LEU A 173 -8.89 -8.46 12.42
CA LEU A 173 -8.81 -6.99 12.30
C LEU A 173 -9.96 -6.41 11.44
N GLU A 174 -11.19 -6.84 11.71
CA GLU A 174 -12.39 -6.46 10.94
C GLU A 174 -12.66 -4.95 11.01
N ASP A 175 -12.39 -4.33 12.15
CA ASP A 175 -12.51 -2.88 12.35
C ASP A 175 -11.59 -2.09 11.42
N ILE A 176 -10.33 -2.52 11.28
CA ILE A 176 -9.37 -1.90 10.38
C ILE A 176 -9.76 -2.12 8.92
N SER A 177 -10.19 -3.33 8.59
CA SER A 177 -10.68 -3.64 7.25
C SER A 177 -11.89 -2.78 6.87
N ALA A 178 -12.86 -2.63 7.78
CA ALA A 178 -14.03 -1.78 7.61
C ALA A 178 -13.64 -0.31 7.42
N LEU A 179 -12.76 0.20 8.30
CA LEU A 179 -12.27 1.58 8.22
C LEU A 179 -11.63 1.89 6.86
N ILE A 180 -10.76 1.00 6.37
CA ILE A 180 -10.11 1.19 5.06
C ILE A 180 -11.15 1.19 3.94
N LYS A 181 -12.11 0.27 3.98
CA LYS A 181 -13.17 0.14 2.97
C LYS A 181 -14.10 1.36 2.95
N GLU A 182 -14.37 1.95 4.09
CA GLU A 182 -15.19 3.15 4.21
C GLU A 182 -14.44 4.41 3.79
N ALA A 183 -13.18 4.54 4.20
CA ALA A 183 -12.41 5.76 4.02
C ALA A 183 -11.78 5.90 2.63
N ILE A 184 -11.29 4.80 2.05
CA ILE A 184 -10.51 4.83 0.82
C ILE A 184 -11.39 4.49 -0.39
N ALA A 185 -11.19 5.21 -1.49
CA ALA A 185 -11.84 4.93 -2.76
C ALA A 185 -11.50 3.51 -3.24
N GLU A 186 -12.40 2.87 -3.98
CA GLU A 186 -12.24 1.48 -4.45
C GLU A 186 -11.03 1.32 -5.37
N GLU A 187 -10.85 2.27 -6.30
CA GLU A 187 -9.69 2.34 -7.19
C GLU A 187 -8.92 3.65 -6.96
N PRO A 188 -8.14 3.75 -5.87
CA PRO A 188 -7.45 4.98 -5.58
C PRO A 188 -6.28 5.21 -6.54
N PRO A 189 -5.90 6.47 -6.80
CA PRO A 189 -4.72 6.77 -7.59
C PRO A 189 -3.44 6.28 -6.92
N LEU A 190 -2.38 6.13 -7.69
CA LEU A 190 -1.08 5.71 -7.15
C LEU A 190 -0.43 6.83 -6.32
N ALA A 191 -0.51 8.06 -6.81
CA ALA A 191 0.13 9.22 -6.19
C ALA A 191 -0.88 10.06 -5.41
N MET A 192 -0.58 10.40 -4.17
CA MET A 192 -1.44 11.24 -3.32
C MET A 192 -1.76 12.62 -3.95
N LYS A 193 -0.85 13.15 -4.76
CA LYS A 193 -1.04 14.45 -5.44
C LYS A 193 -2.15 14.47 -6.49
N GLU A 194 -2.58 13.31 -6.96
CA GLU A 194 -3.66 13.21 -7.95
C GLU A 194 -5.04 13.53 -7.34
N GLY A 195 -5.20 13.35 -6.04
CA GLY A 195 -6.47 13.50 -5.34
C GLY A 195 -7.39 12.29 -5.57
N GLY A 196 -8.63 12.33 -5.04
CA GLY A 196 -9.59 11.22 -5.24
C GLY A 196 -9.29 9.97 -4.41
N ILE A 197 -8.54 10.10 -3.31
CA ILE A 197 -8.13 8.99 -2.44
C ILE A 197 -9.25 8.62 -1.48
N ILE A 198 -9.84 9.62 -0.84
CA ILE A 198 -10.91 9.44 0.13
C ILE A 198 -12.22 9.14 -0.60
N ARG A 199 -13.00 8.21 -0.11
CA ARG A 199 -14.31 7.86 -0.66
C ARG A 199 -15.28 9.03 -0.49
N ASP A 200 -16.16 9.22 -1.48
CA ASP A 200 -17.22 10.21 -1.40
C ASP A 200 -18.18 9.85 -0.24
N GLY A 201 -18.55 10.85 0.55
CA GLY A 201 -19.41 10.69 1.72
C GLY A 201 -18.67 10.29 3.01
N TYR A 202 -17.37 10.01 2.98
CA TYR A 202 -16.59 9.68 4.19
C TYR A 202 -16.26 10.93 5.00
N SER A 203 -15.93 12.05 4.35
CA SER A 203 -15.61 13.32 5.02
C SER A 203 -16.35 14.45 4.34
N GLU A 204 -17.27 15.10 5.08
CA GLU A 204 -18.03 16.23 4.60
C GLU A 204 -17.13 17.39 4.13
N GLU A 205 -16.05 17.65 4.86
CA GLU A 205 -15.06 18.68 4.51
C GLU A 205 -14.40 18.41 3.16
N VAL A 206 -13.98 17.17 2.91
CA VAL A 206 -13.38 16.75 1.62
C VAL A 206 -14.41 16.87 0.50
N ASP A 207 -15.66 16.51 0.74
CA ASP A 207 -16.72 16.57 -0.26
C ASP A 207 -17.10 18.01 -0.60
N ILE A 208 -17.09 18.92 0.36
CA ILE A 208 -17.28 20.37 0.13
C ILE A 208 -16.14 20.90 -0.76
N LEU A 209 -14.88 20.58 -0.44
CA LEU A 209 -13.73 21.01 -1.23
C LEU A 209 -13.74 20.45 -2.66
N ARG A 210 -14.22 19.21 -2.83
CA ARG A 210 -14.38 18.60 -4.16
C ARG A 210 -15.45 19.31 -4.99
N ARG A 211 -16.59 19.61 -4.37
CA ARG A 211 -17.67 20.35 -5.03
C ARG A 211 -17.20 21.73 -5.46
N ALA A 212 -16.57 22.47 -4.56
CA ALA A 212 -16.01 23.78 -4.87
C ALA A 212 -14.99 23.72 -6.04
N LYS A 213 -14.13 22.71 -6.05
CA LYS A 213 -13.18 22.48 -7.16
C LYS A 213 -13.88 22.14 -8.48
N SER A 214 -14.94 21.36 -8.46
CA SER A 214 -15.72 20.99 -9.65
C SER A 214 -16.49 22.19 -10.17
N GLU A 215 -17.24 22.87 -9.30
CA GLU A 215 -18.01 24.07 -9.63
C GLU A 215 -17.12 25.18 -10.18
N GLY A 216 -15.95 25.38 -9.59
CA GLY A 216 -14.96 26.33 -10.10
C GLY A 216 -14.45 25.98 -11.49
N LYS A 217 -14.23 24.70 -11.80
CA LYS A 217 -13.84 24.27 -13.16
C LYS A 217 -14.98 24.47 -14.17
N ASP A 218 -16.20 24.12 -13.80
CA ASP A 218 -17.37 24.27 -14.67
C ASP A 218 -17.65 25.73 -14.92
N TRP A 219 -17.51 26.58 -13.89
CA TRP A 219 -17.63 28.01 -14.01
C TRP A 219 -16.58 28.63 -14.96
N LEU A 220 -15.28 28.20 -14.82
CA LEU A 220 -14.22 28.65 -15.72
C LEU A 220 -14.45 28.20 -17.16
N ALA A 221 -14.93 27.00 -17.39
CA ALA A 221 -15.26 26.50 -18.73
C ALA A 221 -16.43 27.28 -19.35
N LYS A 222 -17.44 27.61 -18.54
CA LYS A 222 -18.59 28.42 -18.96
C LYS A 222 -18.14 29.85 -19.30
N LEU A 223 -17.35 30.48 -18.45
CA LEU A 223 -16.80 31.81 -18.67
C LEU A 223 -15.93 31.85 -19.94
N GLU A 224 -15.09 30.82 -20.16
CA GLU A 224 -14.29 30.71 -21.39
C GLU A 224 -15.16 30.63 -22.64
N SER A 225 -16.27 29.89 -22.59
CA SER A 225 -17.23 29.81 -23.71
C SER A 225 -17.96 31.11 -23.95
N GLU A 226 -18.45 31.75 -22.90
CA GLU A 226 -19.15 33.04 -22.97
C GLU A 226 -18.23 34.12 -23.51
N GLU A 227 -16.99 34.21 -23.08
CA GLU A 227 -16.03 35.20 -23.57
C GLU A 227 -15.61 34.94 -25.02
N ARG A 228 -15.52 33.66 -25.44
CA ARG A 228 -15.32 33.32 -26.85
C ARG A 228 -16.48 33.77 -27.73
N GLU A 229 -17.70 33.59 -27.27
CA GLU A 229 -18.90 34.05 -28.01
C GLU A 229 -19.00 35.57 -28.09
N LYS A 230 -18.78 36.27 -26.97
CA LYS A 230 -18.82 37.72 -26.90
C LYS A 230 -17.76 38.40 -27.77
N THR A 231 -16.53 37.87 -27.74
CA THR A 231 -15.39 38.49 -28.42
C THR A 231 -15.16 37.98 -29.85
N GLY A 232 -15.70 36.78 -30.19
CA GLY A 232 -15.43 36.13 -31.46
C GLY A 232 -14.01 35.51 -31.55
N ILE A 233 -13.23 35.53 -30.48
CA ILE A 233 -11.86 35.05 -30.40
C ILE A 233 -11.86 33.54 -30.21
N LYS A 234 -11.74 32.77 -31.28
CA LYS A 234 -11.82 31.31 -31.27
C LYS A 234 -10.72 30.60 -30.41
N ASN A 235 -9.56 31.24 -30.29
CA ASN A 235 -8.38 30.66 -29.60
C ASN A 235 -8.22 31.17 -28.15
N LEU A 236 -9.21 31.87 -27.60
CA LEU A 236 -9.21 32.33 -26.23
C LEU A 236 -9.20 31.10 -25.29
N LYS A 237 -8.30 31.11 -24.30
CA LYS A 237 -8.22 30.10 -23.28
C LYS A 237 -8.00 30.69 -21.91
N ILE A 238 -8.72 30.22 -20.92
CA ILE A 238 -8.43 30.53 -19.52
C ILE A 238 -7.34 29.57 -19.02
N LYS A 239 -6.27 30.12 -18.45
CA LYS A 239 -5.15 29.38 -17.86
C LYS A 239 -4.81 29.93 -16.49
N TYR A 240 -4.07 29.16 -15.72
CA TYR A 240 -3.58 29.55 -14.39
C TYR A 240 -2.05 29.67 -14.37
N ASN A 241 -1.56 30.69 -13.67
CA ASN A 241 -0.14 30.89 -13.38
C ASN A 241 0.03 31.25 -11.91
N LYS A 242 1.01 30.64 -11.24
CA LYS A 242 1.27 30.87 -9.81
C LYS A 242 1.56 32.34 -9.42
N VAL A 243 1.99 33.16 -10.37
CA VAL A 243 2.35 34.57 -10.13
C VAL A 243 1.17 35.52 -10.39
N PHE A 244 0.34 35.21 -11.38
CA PHE A 244 -0.73 36.12 -11.87
C PHE A 244 -2.12 35.58 -11.61
N GLY A 245 -2.26 34.38 -11.08
CA GLY A 245 -3.55 33.70 -10.93
C GLY A 245 -4.14 33.22 -12.25
N TYR A 246 -5.45 33.30 -12.38
CA TYR A 246 -6.15 32.98 -13.62
C TYR A 246 -6.03 34.14 -14.63
N TYR A 247 -5.85 33.80 -15.90
CA TYR A 247 -5.73 34.75 -16.99
C TYR A 247 -6.28 34.20 -18.30
N LEU A 248 -6.71 35.11 -19.16
CA LEU A 248 -7.11 34.85 -20.54
C LEU A 248 -5.87 34.92 -21.45
N GLU A 249 -5.63 33.92 -22.25
CA GLU A 249 -4.56 33.91 -23.26
C GLU A 249 -5.16 34.07 -24.63
N VAL A 250 -4.76 35.13 -25.32
CA VAL A 250 -5.19 35.47 -26.68
C VAL A 250 -3.97 35.49 -27.59
N THR A 251 -4.02 34.76 -28.71
CA THR A 251 -2.93 34.74 -29.68
C THR A 251 -2.85 36.09 -30.43
N ASN A 252 -1.65 36.49 -30.86
CA ASN A 252 -1.40 37.76 -31.55
C ASN A 252 -2.28 37.96 -32.78
N SER A 253 -2.76 36.90 -33.42
CA SER A 253 -3.66 36.94 -34.57
C SER A 253 -5.04 37.53 -34.26
N PHE A 254 -5.45 37.61 -33.01
CA PHE A 254 -6.75 38.11 -32.56
C PHE A 254 -6.62 39.31 -31.63
N LYS A 255 -5.45 39.96 -31.60
CA LYS A 255 -5.17 41.09 -30.71
C LYS A 255 -6.11 42.30 -30.94
N ASP A 256 -6.46 42.54 -32.20
CA ASP A 256 -7.33 43.66 -32.55
C ASP A 256 -8.81 43.42 -32.22
N MET A 257 -9.18 42.21 -31.79
CA MET A 257 -10.52 41.83 -31.34
C MET A 257 -10.67 41.83 -29.83
N VAL A 258 -9.62 42.19 -29.09
CA VAL A 258 -9.64 42.21 -27.62
C VAL A 258 -10.46 43.42 -27.14
N PRO A 259 -11.48 43.19 -26.28
CA PRO A 259 -12.29 44.28 -25.76
C PRO A 259 -11.55 45.22 -24.80
N ASP A 260 -11.99 46.44 -24.66
CA ASP A 260 -11.38 47.45 -23.78
C ASP A 260 -11.41 47.09 -22.29
N TYR A 261 -12.34 46.21 -21.86
CA TYR A 261 -12.43 45.78 -20.47
C TYR A 261 -11.39 44.69 -20.09
N TYR A 262 -10.63 44.16 -21.06
CA TYR A 262 -9.52 43.27 -20.80
C TYR A 262 -8.29 44.06 -20.32
N THR A 263 -7.83 43.76 -19.12
CA THR A 263 -6.61 44.40 -18.59
C THR A 263 -5.40 43.54 -18.96
N ARG A 264 -4.53 44.10 -19.81
CA ARG A 264 -3.29 43.38 -20.23
C ARG A 264 -2.31 43.26 -19.05
N LYS A 265 -1.80 42.05 -18.80
CA LYS A 265 -0.83 41.75 -17.76
C LYS A 265 0.54 41.35 -18.29
N GLN A 266 0.58 40.63 -19.41
CA GLN A 266 1.85 40.17 -19.98
C GLN A 266 1.77 39.99 -21.50
N THR A 267 2.84 40.39 -22.19
CA THR A 267 3.03 40.14 -23.62
C THR A 267 4.03 39.03 -23.80
N LEU A 268 3.67 38.01 -24.58
CA LEU A 268 4.54 36.87 -24.98
C LEU A 268 4.85 36.99 -26.46
N ALA A 269 5.78 36.18 -26.95
CA ALA A 269 6.18 36.18 -28.37
C ALA A 269 4.99 35.90 -29.31
N ASN A 270 4.08 34.98 -28.95
CA ASN A 270 2.98 34.52 -29.79
C ASN A 270 1.57 34.80 -29.24
N ALA A 271 1.45 35.37 -28.05
CA ALA A 271 0.18 35.62 -27.36
C ALA A 271 0.29 36.76 -26.37
N GLU A 272 -0.83 37.32 -25.96
CA GLU A 272 -0.94 38.25 -24.85
C GLU A 272 -1.84 37.65 -23.74
N ARG A 273 -1.56 38.03 -22.50
CA ARG A 273 -2.28 37.57 -21.31
C ARG A 273 -3.06 38.73 -20.70
N TYR A 274 -4.34 38.49 -20.46
CA TYR A 274 -5.27 39.46 -19.94
C TYR A 274 -5.96 38.96 -18.68
N ILE A 275 -6.44 39.89 -17.88
CA ILE A 275 -7.31 39.63 -16.73
C ILE A 275 -8.62 40.39 -16.92
N ILE A 276 -9.70 39.78 -16.48
CA ILE A 276 -11.04 40.40 -16.40
C ILE A 276 -11.50 40.38 -14.93
N PRO A 277 -12.43 41.29 -14.55
CA PRO A 277 -12.92 41.39 -13.17
C PRO A 277 -13.46 40.06 -12.62
N GLU A 278 -14.19 39.31 -13.44
CA GLU A 278 -14.80 38.03 -13.08
C GLU A 278 -13.79 36.97 -12.67
N LEU A 279 -12.60 36.95 -13.31
CA LEU A 279 -11.53 36.03 -12.92
C LEU A 279 -10.90 36.42 -11.58
N LYS A 280 -10.92 37.70 -11.24
CA LYS A 280 -10.37 38.16 -9.98
C LYS A 280 -11.30 37.86 -8.80
N GLU A 281 -12.62 37.94 -9.00
CA GLU A 281 -13.62 37.56 -7.99
C GLU A 281 -13.55 36.06 -7.63
N LEU A 282 -13.07 35.21 -8.53
CA LEU A 282 -12.88 33.77 -8.25
C LEU A 282 -11.63 33.50 -7.38
N GLU A 283 -10.66 34.43 -7.39
CA GLU A 283 -9.41 34.27 -6.63
C GLU A 283 -9.51 34.76 -5.18
N ASP A 284 -10.42 35.70 -4.92
CA ASP A 284 -10.71 36.29 -3.61
C ASP A 284 -11.69 35.39 -2.82
#